data_e9c577059f42690665674de2cb108746
#
_entry.id   e9c577059f42690665674de2cb108746
#
_cell.length_a   1.000
_cell.length_b   1.000
_cell.length_c   1.000
_cell.angle_alpha   90.00
_cell.angle_beta   90.00
_cell.angle_gamma   90.00
#
_symmetry.space_group_name_H-M   'P 1'
#
loop_
_entity.id
_entity.type
_entity.pdbx_description
1 polymer ?
#
loop_
_entity_poly.entity_id
_entity_poly.type
_entity_poly.pdbx_seq_one_letter_code
_entity_poly.pdbx_strand_id
1 'polypeptide(L)'
;MKRIFLIGLGLVCLLSCDKSKIANTIENKDYAKIRDNASSDDSAPELTLSEYLIANGYDKNADGNLQDRELAQIESLIAVGKSITNLDVLSKMTNLKQADFSGNKITVAIINAPLLAELNLSNNRLISMDISKAPKLVGNINVTGNPKLTCVKTEAIQLTTIKNKRNNIKTDTDKEGKSKVNFATNCR
;
A
#
# COMPACT_ATOMS: atom_id res chain seq x y z
N MET A 1 -49.74 -0.83 47.52
CA MET A 1 -49.06 -1.61 46.46
C MET A 1 -48.22 -0.60 45.64
N LYS A 2 -46.95 -0.44 45.93
CA LYS A 2 -46.05 0.49 45.22
C LYS A 2 -45.19 -0.32 44.23
N ARG A 3 -45.33 -0.04 42.95
CA ARG A 3 -44.47 -0.59 41.91
C ARG A 3 -43.21 0.28 41.82
N ILE A 4 -42.06 -0.33 42.07
CA ILE A 4 -40.74 0.30 41.92
C ILE A 4 -40.31 0.10 40.46
N PHE A 5 -40.16 1.18 39.73
CA PHE A 5 -39.47 1.20 38.41
C PHE A 5 -37.95 1.31 38.67
N LEU A 6 -37.23 0.25 38.34
CA LEU A 6 -35.76 0.34 38.23
C LEU A 6 -35.40 0.99 36.87
N ILE A 7 -34.89 2.20 36.93
CA ILE A 7 -34.25 2.86 35.82
C ILE A 7 -32.79 2.37 35.80
N GLY A 8 -32.47 1.54 34.83
CA GLY A 8 -31.09 1.12 34.56
C GLY A 8 -30.24 2.29 34.09
N LEU A 9 -29.30 2.69 34.93
CA LEU A 9 -28.26 3.64 34.56
C LEU A 9 -27.30 2.97 33.57
N GLY A 10 -27.44 3.26 32.30
CA GLY A 10 -26.45 2.91 31.28
C GLY A 10 -25.18 3.73 31.52
N LEU A 11 -24.16 3.05 32.04
CA LEU A 11 -22.80 3.57 32.16
C LEU A 11 -22.24 3.78 30.78
N VAL A 12 -22.29 5.02 30.28
CA VAL A 12 -21.57 5.43 29.08
C VAL A 12 -20.08 5.53 29.46
N CYS A 13 -19.34 4.46 29.21
CA CYS A 13 -17.88 4.53 29.23
C CYS A 13 -17.41 5.37 28.05
N LEU A 14 -17.21 6.67 28.31
CA LEU A 14 -16.39 7.53 27.48
C LEU A 14 -14.92 7.16 27.69
N LEU A 15 -14.52 6.00 27.19
CA LEU A 15 -13.11 5.72 27.01
C LEU A 15 -12.67 6.48 25.76
N SER A 16 -12.01 7.60 25.98
CA SER A 16 -11.18 8.27 25.00
C SER A 16 -10.14 7.26 24.51
N CYS A 17 -10.48 6.53 23.45
CA CYS A 17 -9.54 5.65 22.76
C CYS A 17 -8.60 6.55 21.97
N ASP A 18 -7.43 6.82 22.54
CA ASP A 18 -6.36 7.54 21.87
C ASP A 18 -5.86 6.71 20.69
N LYS A 19 -6.43 6.97 19.52
CA LYS A 19 -6.10 6.29 18.26
C LYS A 19 -4.66 6.52 17.80
N SER A 20 -3.92 7.45 18.44
CA SER A 20 -2.53 7.76 18.07
C SER A 20 -1.54 6.68 18.52
N LYS A 21 -1.92 5.82 19.47
CA LYS A 21 -1.06 4.71 19.94
C LYS A 21 -1.19 3.41 19.16
N ILE A 22 -2.21 3.26 18.31
CA ILE A 22 -2.43 2.00 17.56
C ILE A 22 -1.53 1.92 16.32
N ALA A 23 -1.06 3.05 15.81
CA ALA A 23 -0.26 3.09 14.58
C ALA A 23 1.20 2.59 14.73
N ASN A 24 1.72 2.47 15.96
CA ASN A 24 3.15 2.22 16.20
C ASN A 24 3.49 0.86 16.84
N THR A 25 2.53 -0.06 16.98
CA THR A 25 2.79 -1.34 17.64
C THR A 25 2.19 -2.53 16.87
N ILE A 26 2.32 -2.55 15.56
CA ILE A 26 2.16 -3.80 14.83
C ILE A 26 3.56 -4.35 14.60
N GLU A 27 4.02 -5.18 15.54
CA GLU A 27 5.24 -5.94 15.39
C GLU A 27 5.16 -6.85 14.16
N ASN A 28 6.29 -7.05 13.50
CA ASN A 28 6.51 -7.81 12.26
C ASN A 28 5.85 -9.22 12.21
N LYS A 29 5.37 -9.74 13.33
CA LYS A 29 4.70 -11.04 13.45
C LYS A 29 3.24 -11.06 12.99
N ASP A 30 2.54 -9.91 13.07
CA ASP A 30 1.13 -9.85 12.67
C ASP A 30 0.95 -9.62 11.16
N TYR A 31 2.00 -9.17 10.49
CA TYR A 31 2.05 -9.00 9.03
C TYR A 31 1.76 -10.29 8.24
N ALA A 32 2.27 -11.42 8.71
CA ALA A 32 2.07 -12.71 8.07
C ALA A 32 0.59 -13.15 8.11
N LYS A 33 -0.08 -12.96 9.26
CA LYS A 33 -1.48 -13.35 9.46
C LYS A 33 -2.47 -12.51 8.66
N ILE A 34 -2.18 -11.21 8.45
CA ILE A 34 -3.04 -10.32 7.65
C ILE A 34 -2.95 -10.67 6.16
N ARG A 35 -1.80 -11.15 5.69
CA ARG A 35 -1.60 -11.58 4.30
C ARG A 35 -2.41 -12.81 3.91
N ASP A 36 -2.53 -13.76 4.83
CA ASP A 36 -3.15 -15.08 4.55
C ASP A 36 -4.69 -14.99 4.44
N ASN A 37 -5.31 -13.88 4.92
CA ASN A 37 -6.74 -13.63 4.87
C ASN A 37 -7.18 -12.57 3.84
N ALA A 38 -6.27 -12.06 3.02
CA ALA A 38 -6.60 -11.14 1.93
C ALA A 38 -7.24 -11.93 0.77
N SER A 39 -8.48 -12.33 0.93
CA SER A 39 -9.35 -12.78 -0.15
C SER A 39 -9.57 -11.60 -1.09
N SER A 40 -9.19 -11.75 -2.36
CA SER A 40 -9.56 -10.82 -3.42
C SER A 40 -11.06 -11.01 -3.68
N ASP A 41 -11.90 -10.43 -2.82
CA ASP A 41 -13.34 -10.37 -3.07
C ASP A 41 -13.57 -9.41 -4.25
N ASP A 42 -13.85 -9.98 -5.40
CA ASP A 42 -14.09 -9.24 -6.63
C ASP A 42 -15.44 -8.48 -6.60
N SER A 43 -16.29 -8.74 -5.58
CA SER A 43 -17.56 -8.06 -5.34
C SER A 43 -17.42 -6.77 -4.53
N ALA A 44 -16.28 -6.54 -3.87
CA ALA A 44 -16.05 -5.31 -3.10
C ALA A 44 -15.98 -4.08 -4.02
N PRO A 45 -16.56 -2.93 -3.61
CA PRO A 45 -16.51 -1.70 -4.40
C PRO A 45 -15.06 -1.30 -4.66
N GLU A 46 -14.80 -0.91 -5.90
CA GLU A 46 -13.48 -0.42 -6.30
C GLU A 46 -13.24 0.97 -5.72
N LEU A 47 -12.06 1.19 -5.15
CA LEU A 47 -11.66 2.44 -4.51
C LEU A 47 -10.41 3.02 -5.17
N THR A 48 -10.31 4.33 -5.15
CA THR A 48 -9.02 5.02 -5.33
C THR A 48 -8.21 5.00 -4.03
N LEU A 49 -6.92 5.29 -4.08
CA LEU A 49 -6.12 5.42 -2.87
C LEU A 49 -6.61 6.58 -1.99
N SER A 50 -7.05 7.70 -2.59
CA SER A 50 -7.60 8.83 -1.86
C SER A 50 -8.88 8.47 -1.11
N GLU A 51 -9.82 7.78 -1.73
CA GLU A 51 -11.05 7.32 -1.09
C GLU A 51 -10.77 6.37 0.08
N TYR A 52 -9.83 5.42 -0.12
CA TYR A 52 -9.39 4.55 0.96
C TYR A 52 -8.82 5.34 2.16
N LEU A 53 -7.97 6.33 1.91
CA LEU A 53 -7.35 7.12 2.96
C LEU A 53 -8.37 7.97 3.73
N ILE A 54 -9.30 8.62 3.04
CA ILE A 54 -10.39 9.39 3.68
C ILE A 54 -11.20 8.46 4.59
N ALA A 55 -11.65 7.32 4.06
CA ALA A 55 -12.44 6.34 4.82
C ALA A 55 -11.72 5.77 6.05
N ASN A 56 -10.38 5.79 6.05
CA ASN A 56 -9.55 5.27 7.14
C ASN A 56 -8.95 6.37 8.06
N GLY A 57 -9.47 7.60 7.99
CA GLY A 57 -9.16 8.68 8.93
C GLY A 57 -7.81 9.36 8.71
N TYR A 58 -7.30 9.34 7.48
CA TYR A 58 -6.12 10.13 7.09
C TYR A 58 -6.47 11.59 6.78
N ASP A 59 -7.74 11.88 6.47
CA ASP A 59 -8.31 13.23 6.47
C ASP A 59 -8.53 13.65 7.94
N LYS A 60 -7.60 14.44 8.47
CA LYS A 60 -7.55 14.78 9.91
C LYS A 60 -8.53 15.85 10.31
N ASN A 61 -8.88 16.73 9.39
CA ASN A 61 -9.84 17.81 9.60
C ASN A 61 -11.26 17.41 9.19
N ALA A 62 -11.44 16.24 8.59
CA ALA A 62 -12.73 15.67 8.16
C ALA A 62 -13.49 16.58 7.19
N ASP A 63 -12.78 17.29 6.30
CA ASP A 63 -13.37 18.13 5.27
C ASP A 63 -13.69 17.39 3.96
N GLY A 64 -13.38 16.10 3.90
CA GLY A 64 -13.57 15.23 2.75
C GLY A 64 -12.47 15.33 1.70
N ASN A 65 -11.38 16.06 1.98
CA ASN A 65 -10.27 16.25 1.06
C ASN A 65 -8.93 15.97 1.74
N LEU A 66 -8.03 15.26 1.06
CA LEU A 66 -6.68 15.01 1.55
C LEU A 66 -5.76 16.16 1.16
N GLN A 67 -5.26 16.87 2.16
CA GLN A 67 -4.29 17.95 1.95
C GLN A 67 -2.88 17.42 1.92
N ASP A 68 -1.99 18.12 1.21
CA ASP A 68 -0.58 17.72 1.08
C ASP A 68 0.12 17.57 2.43
N ARG A 69 -0.25 18.41 3.44
CA ARG A 69 0.28 18.31 4.82
C ARG A 69 -0.14 17.02 5.54
N GLU A 70 -1.31 16.45 5.23
CA GLU A 70 -1.80 15.20 5.82
C GLU A 70 -1.11 14.02 5.16
N LEU A 71 -1.00 14.04 3.83
CA LEU A 71 -0.33 13.01 3.06
C LEU A 71 1.19 12.97 3.33
N ALA A 72 1.81 14.13 3.56
CA ALA A 72 3.22 14.22 3.91
C ALA A 72 3.57 13.64 5.30
N GLN A 73 2.59 13.41 6.18
CA GLN A 73 2.80 12.76 7.48
C GLN A 73 2.90 11.22 7.36
N ILE A 74 2.53 10.65 6.22
CA ILE A 74 2.51 9.20 6.02
C ILE A 74 3.92 8.70 5.69
N GLU A 75 4.53 7.99 6.62
CA GLU A 75 5.85 7.37 6.43
C GLU A 75 5.76 5.89 6.04
N SER A 76 4.70 5.21 6.47
CA SER A 76 4.41 3.81 6.15
C SER A 76 2.92 3.64 5.89
N LEU A 77 2.57 2.89 4.85
CA LEU A 77 1.18 2.65 4.47
C LEU A 77 0.94 1.19 4.12
N ILE A 78 -0.04 0.59 4.82
CA ILE A 78 -0.47 -0.78 4.59
C ILE A 78 -1.93 -0.76 4.17
N ALA A 79 -2.19 -1.14 2.91
CA ALA A 79 -3.52 -1.16 2.33
C ALA A 79 -3.73 -2.47 1.54
N VAL A 80 -3.57 -3.61 2.22
CA VAL A 80 -3.64 -4.96 1.64
C VAL A 80 -5.09 -5.38 1.41
N GLY A 81 -5.44 -5.84 0.18
CA GLY A 81 -6.75 -6.40 -0.13
C GLY A 81 -7.91 -5.41 0.02
N LYS A 82 -7.71 -4.14 -0.35
CA LYS A 82 -8.70 -3.06 -0.19
C LYS A 82 -9.43 -2.68 -1.47
N SER A 83 -9.33 -3.50 -2.51
CA SER A 83 -9.91 -3.23 -3.85
C SER A 83 -9.46 -1.91 -4.47
N ILE A 84 -8.27 -1.42 -4.11
CA ILE A 84 -7.69 -0.19 -4.66
C ILE A 84 -7.33 -0.41 -6.13
N THR A 85 -7.76 0.52 -7.00
CA THR A 85 -7.56 0.45 -8.45
C THR A 85 -6.44 1.34 -8.95
N ASN A 86 -6.14 2.43 -8.24
CA ASN A 86 -5.09 3.39 -8.62
C ASN A 86 -4.43 4.02 -7.39
N LEU A 87 -3.29 4.65 -7.61
CA LEU A 87 -2.45 5.29 -6.60
C LEU A 87 -2.42 6.82 -6.81
N ASP A 88 -3.58 7.43 -7.00
CA ASP A 88 -3.78 8.82 -7.42
C ASP A 88 -3.04 9.87 -6.57
N VAL A 89 -3.02 9.69 -5.24
CA VAL A 89 -2.39 10.64 -4.30
C VAL A 89 -0.99 10.24 -3.83
N LEU A 90 -0.44 9.13 -4.32
CA LEU A 90 0.87 8.62 -3.87
C LEU A 90 2.00 9.66 -4.03
N SER A 91 1.97 10.45 -5.09
CA SER A 91 2.99 11.47 -5.35
C SER A 91 3.05 12.59 -4.31
N LYS A 92 2.01 12.76 -3.53
CA LYS A 92 1.93 13.76 -2.45
C LYS A 92 2.45 13.22 -1.10
N MET A 93 2.67 11.91 -0.98
CA MET A 93 3.23 11.26 0.20
C MET A 93 4.75 11.37 0.22
N THR A 94 5.26 12.58 0.37
CA THR A 94 6.70 12.90 0.21
C THR A 94 7.61 12.21 1.22
N ASN A 95 7.08 11.80 2.38
CA ASN A 95 7.84 11.11 3.44
C ASN A 95 7.60 9.59 3.47
N LEU A 96 6.85 9.04 2.51
CA LEU A 96 6.56 7.61 2.45
C LEU A 96 7.86 6.80 2.20
N LYS A 97 8.16 5.88 3.11
CA LYS A 97 9.35 5.02 3.09
C LYS A 97 9.00 3.57 2.74
N GLN A 98 7.82 3.12 3.17
CA GLN A 98 7.35 1.75 3.00
C GLN A 98 5.88 1.74 2.58
N ALA A 99 5.51 0.87 1.63
CA ALA A 99 4.14 0.68 1.22
C ALA A 99 3.83 -0.78 0.89
N ASP A 100 2.68 -1.27 1.38
CA ASP A 100 2.12 -2.56 1.00
C ASP A 100 0.71 -2.34 0.41
N PHE A 101 0.60 -2.52 -0.89
CA PHE A 101 -0.64 -2.48 -1.67
C PHE A 101 -0.95 -3.86 -2.27
N SER A 102 -0.48 -4.95 -1.66
CA SER A 102 -0.73 -6.30 -2.18
C SER A 102 -2.21 -6.68 -2.15
N GLY A 103 -2.61 -7.57 -3.08
CA GLY A 103 -3.98 -8.08 -3.13
C GLY A 103 -5.03 -7.04 -3.55
N ASN A 104 -4.64 -6.02 -4.32
CA ASN A 104 -5.55 -4.99 -4.82
C ASN A 104 -5.87 -5.19 -6.32
N LYS A 105 -6.51 -4.20 -6.94
CA LYS A 105 -6.93 -4.23 -8.34
C LYS A 105 -6.15 -3.22 -9.21
N ILE A 106 -4.94 -2.85 -8.80
CA ILE A 106 -4.11 -1.82 -9.45
C ILE A 106 -3.64 -2.32 -10.82
N THR A 107 -3.87 -1.53 -11.86
CA THR A 107 -3.49 -1.87 -13.24
C THR A 107 -2.26 -1.12 -13.72
N VAL A 108 -2.07 0.11 -13.26
CA VAL A 108 -0.92 0.97 -13.59
C VAL A 108 -0.35 1.55 -12.32
N ALA A 109 0.96 1.45 -12.14
CA ALA A 109 1.66 1.99 -10.97
C ALA A 109 2.76 2.97 -11.42
N ILE A 110 2.50 4.27 -11.29
CA ILE A 110 3.50 5.33 -11.45
C ILE A 110 3.94 5.78 -10.07
N ILE A 111 5.14 5.38 -9.67
CA ILE A 111 5.65 5.60 -8.32
C ILE A 111 6.51 6.86 -8.31
N ASN A 112 5.94 7.94 -7.80
CA ASN A 112 6.61 9.20 -7.56
C ASN A 112 6.67 9.46 -6.05
N ALA A 113 7.56 8.75 -5.36
CA ALA A 113 7.74 8.81 -3.91
C ALA A 113 9.25 8.78 -3.60
N PRO A 114 9.88 9.94 -3.40
CA PRO A 114 11.35 10.08 -3.39
C PRO A 114 12.04 9.35 -2.25
N LEU A 115 11.35 9.11 -1.13
CA LEU A 115 11.89 8.40 0.03
C LEU A 115 11.49 6.93 0.09
N LEU A 116 10.60 6.47 -0.80
CA LEU A 116 10.12 5.09 -0.80
C LEU A 116 11.28 4.12 -1.08
N ALA A 117 11.50 3.20 -0.14
CA ALA A 117 12.55 2.19 -0.19
C ALA A 117 12.02 0.76 -0.28
N GLU A 118 10.77 0.54 0.17
CA GLU A 118 10.11 -0.76 0.18
C GLU A 118 8.71 -0.66 -0.42
N LEU A 119 8.41 -1.54 -1.39
CA LEU A 119 7.12 -1.56 -2.08
C LEU A 119 6.67 -2.99 -2.35
N ASN A 120 5.48 -3.32 -1.87
CA ASN A 120 4.79 -4.56 -2.19
C ASN A 120 3.55 -4.26 -3.04
N LEU A 121 3.56 -4.71 -4.27
CA LEU A 121 2.45 -4.67 -5.23
C LEU A 121 2.06 -6.07 -5.70
N SER A 122 2.38 -7.11 -4.92
CA SER A 122 2.05 -8.48 -5.29
C SER A 122 0.53 -8.70 -5.39
N ASN A 123 0.13 -9.67 -6.23
CA ASN A 123 -1.28 -10.02 -6.42
C ASN A 123 -2.16 -8.81 -6.80
N ASN A 124 -1.73 -8.10 -7.81
CA ASN A 124 -2.48 -7.02 -8.45
C ASN A 124 -2.77 -7.36 -9.92
N ARG A 125 -3.24 -6.38 -10.69
CA ARG A 125 -3.56 -6.52 -12.12
C ARG A 125 -2.61 -5.68 -12.99
N LEU A 126 -1.36 -5.47 -12.55
CA LEU A 126 -0.40 -4.59 -13.19
C LEU A 126 -0.12 -5.01 -14.64
N ILE A 127 -0.21 -4.03 -15.53
CA ILE A 127 0.22 -4.11 -16.94
C ILE A 127 1.41 -3.17 -17.19
N SER A 128 1.57 -2.13 -16.37
CA SER A 128 2.65 -1.14 -16.47
C SER A 128 3.07 -0.66 -15.08
N MET A 129 4.38 -0.48 -14.90
CA MET A 129 4.95 0.09 -13.69
C MET A 129 6.13 1.00 -14.04
N ASP A 130 6.15 2.20 -13.45
CA ASP A 130 7.23 3.17 -13.58
C ASP A 130 7.71 3.57 -12.18
N ILE A 131 8.98 3.30 -11.86
CA ILE A 131 9.62 3.66 -10.59
C ILE A 131 10.72 4.70 -10.78
N SER A 132 10.85 5.28 -11.97
CA SER A 132 11.95 6.21 -12.31
C SER A 132 12.02 7.42 -11.36
N LYS A 133 10.89 7.79 -10.73
CA LYS A 133 10.82 8.90 -9.77
C LYS A 133 10.86 8.46 -8.29
N ALA A 134 11.28 7.23 -8.03
CA ALA A 134 11.47 6.68 -6.68
C ALA A 134 12.92 6.17 -6.50
N PRO A 135 13.91 7.07 -6.42
CA PRO A 135 15.34 6.72 -6.52
C PRO A 135 15.84 5.79 -5.42
N LYS A 136 15.17 5.75 -4.26
CA LYS A 136 15.54 4.84 -3.17
C LYS A 136 14.97 3.44 -3.33
N LEU A 137 14.01 3.26 -4.24
CA LEU A 137 13.35 1.97 -4.48
C LEU A 137 14.22 1.10 -5.42
N VAL A 138 15.24 0.47 -4.86
CA VAL A 138 16.27 -0.28 -5.62
C VAL A 138 16.51 -1.71 -5.11
N GLY A 139 15.82 -2.17 -4.06
CA GLY A 139 16.12 -3.46 -3.46
C GLY A 139 14.93 -4.23 -2.88
N ASN A 140 13.92 -3.56 -2.37
CA ASN A 140 12.77 -4.18 -1.70
C ASN A 140 11.51 -3.97 -2.54
N ILE A 141 11.37 -4.73 -3.62
CA ILE A 141 10.25 -4.65 -4.55
C ILE A 141 9.63 -6.04 -4.70
N ASN A 142 8.33 -6.15 -4.45
CA ASN A 142 7.58 -7.36 -4.71
C ASN A 142 6.46 -7.08 -5.72
N VAL A 143 6.52 -7.69 -6.89
CA VAL A 143 5.50 -7.59 -7.96
C VAL A 143 5.01 -8.97 -8.41
N THR A 144 5.18 -10.01 -7.60
CA THR A 144 4.66 -11.36 -7.89
C THR A 144 3.14 -11.36 -8.03
N GLY A 145 2.59 -12.28 -8.80
CA GLY A 145 1.14 -12.35 -9.00
C GLY A 145 0.57 -11.22 -9.86
N ASN A 146 1.40 -10.67 -10.77
CA ASN A 146 0.98 -9.70 -11.79
C ASN A 146 1.25 -10.27 -13.19
N PRO A 147 0.43 -11.18 -13.68
CA PRO A 147 0.75 -12.02 -14.86
C PRO A 147 0.93 -11.23 -16.16
N LYS A 148 0.41 -10.00 -16.23
CA LYS A 148 0.53 -9.12 -17.42
C LYS A 148 1.72 -8.15 -17.33
N LEU A 149 2.39 -8.04 -16.18
CA LEU A 149 3.54 -7.15 -16.02
C LEU A 149 4.80 -7.82 -16.58
N THR A 150 5.35 -7.24 -17.64
CA THR A 150 6.57 -7.75 -18.30
C THR A 150 7.77 -6.83 -18.14
N CYS A 151 7.53 -5.55 -17.85
CA CYS A 151 8.59 -4.56 -17.72
C CYS A 151 8.27 -3.53 -16.62
N VAL A 152 9.31 -3.16 -15.86
CA VAL A 152 9.29 -2.06 -14.90
C VAL A 152 10.26 -0.99 -15.37
N LYS A 153 9.75 0.21 -15.63
CA LYS A 153 10.57 1.35 -16.05
C LYS A 153 11.33 1.95 -14.88
N THR A 154 12.62 2.22 -15.10
CA THR A 154 13.56 2.76 -14.09
C THR A 154 14.43 3.85 -14.68
N GLU A 155 15.12 4.62 -13.83
CA GLU A 155 16.26 5.43 -14.25
C GLU A 155 17.55 4.59 -14.42
N ALA A 156 18.51 5.09 -15.19
CA ALA A 156 19.75 4.37 -15.49
C ALA A 156 20.56 4.01 -14.23
N ILE A 157 20.66 4.93 -13.28
CA ILE A 157 21.37 4.72 -12.00
C ILE A 157 20.62 3.66 -11.17
N GLN A 158 19.29 3.75 -11.10
CA GLN A 158 18.45 2.75 -10.44
C GLN A 158 18.67 1.36 -11.03
N LEU A 159 18.63 1.26 -12.35
CA LEU A 159 18.82 0.00 -13.07
C LEU A 159 20.13 -0.68 -12.71
N THR A 160 21.22 0.09 -12.65
CA THR A 160 22.55 -0.41 -12.25
C THR A 160 22.50 -0.96 -10.82
N THR A 161 21.88 -0.22 -9.90
CA THR A 161 21.77 -0.63 -8.49
C THR A 161 20.90 -1.88 -8.34
N ILE A 162 19.78 -1.95 -9.05
CA ILE A 162 18.87 -3.10 -9.06
C ILE A 162 19.58 -4.36 -9.56
N LYS A 163 20.37 -4.25 -10.63
CA LYS A 163 21.15 -5.37 -11.16
C LYS A 163 22.20 -5.90 -10.19
N ASN A 164 22.77 -5.02 -9.39
CA ASN A 164 23.81 -5.35 -8.41
C ASN A 164 23.24 -5.86 -7.06
N LYS A 165 22.00 -5.45 -6.70
CA LYS A 165 21.34 -5.76 -5.40
C LYS A 165 20.16 -6.72 -5.54
N ARG A 166 20.27 -7.78 -6.30
CA ARG A 166 19.16 -8.69 -6.66
C ARG A 166 18.39 -9.36 -5.50
N ASN A 167 18.81 -9.23 -4.26
CA ASN A 167 18.42 -10.16 -3.19
C ASN A 167 16.97 -10.02 -2.69
N ASN A 168 16.30 -8.88 -2.87
CA ASN A 168 14.95 -8.63 -2.33
C ASN A 168 13.92 -8.22 -3.39
N ILE A 169 14.23 -8.40 -4.68
CA ILE A 169 13.27 -8.17 -5.74
C ILE A 169 12.56 -9.47 -6.07
N LYS A 170 11.25 -9.49 -5.87
CA LYS A 170 10.38 -10.64 -6.13
C LYS A 170 9.52 -10.38 -7.35
N THR A 171 9.60 -11.27 -8.33
CA THR A 171 8.84 -11.25 -9.58
C THR A 171 8.32 -12.64 -9.88
N ASP A 172 7.33 -12.75 -10.78
CA ASP A 172 6.97 -14.05 -11.34
C ASP A 172 8.13 -14.59 -12.17
N THR A 173 8.27 -15.92 -12.16
CA THR A 173 9.30 -16.64 -12.91
C THR A 173 8.67 -17.55 -13.98
N ASP A 174 9.44 -17.85 -15.01
CA ASP A 174 9.12 -18.90 -15.97
C ASP A 174 9.43 -20.31 -15.41
N LYS A 175 9.28 -21.32 -16.24
CA LYS A 175 9.53 -22.73 -15.87
C LYS A 175 10.98 -23.00 -15.50
N GLU A 176 11.89 -22.19 -16.03
CA GLU A 176 13.34 -22.24 -15.80
C GLU A 176 13.77 -21.41 -14.59
N GLY A 177 12.83 -20.78 -13.86
CA GLY A 177 13.11 -19.91 -12.69
C GLY A 177 13.63 -18.52 -13.03
N LYS A 178 13.58 -18.13 -14.32
CA LYS A 178 13.99 -16.78 -14.74
C LYS A 178 12.84 -15.78 -14.56
N SER A 179 13.16 -14.58 -14.11
CA SER A 179 12.17 -13.50 -13.97
C SER A 179 11.45 -13.21 -15.29
N LYS A 180 10.12 -13.19 -15.25
CA LYS A 180 9.27 -12.73 -16.36
C LYS A 180 9.24 -11.21 -16.49
N VAL A 181 9.65 -10.50 -15.45
CA VAL A 181 9.65 -9.04 -15.41
C VAL A 181 11.05 -8.51 -15.64
N ASN A 182 11.20 -7.65 -16.64
CA ASN A 182 12.43 -6.95 -16.95
C ASN A 182 12.44 -5.55 -16.31
N PHE A 183 13.57 -5.12 -15.79
CA PHE A 183 13.79 -3.74 -15.35
C PHE A 183 14.61 -3.02 -16.42
N ALA A 184 14.09 -1.91 -16.94
CA ALA A 184 14.69 -1.20 -18.06
C ALA A 184 14.44 0.31 -17.99
N THR A 185 15.26 1.10 -18.65
CA THR A 185 15.06 2.55 -18.77
C THR A 185 13.96 2.88 -19.80
N ASN A 186 13.65 1.95 -20.68
CA ASN A 186 12.57 2.06 -21.66
C ASN A 186 11.84 0.72 -21.75
N CYS A 187 10.54 0.73 -21.44
CA CYS A 187 9.61 -0.39 -21.64
C CYS A 187 8.83 -0.16 -22.95
N ARG A 188 8.98 -1.05 -23.91
CA ARG A 188 8.26 -1.05 -25.18
C ARG A 188 7.07 -2.01 -25.13
#